data_4242cc0777e5e87dbbf33d1efdb77dc3
#
_entry.id   4242cc0777e5e87dbbf33d1efdb77dc3
#
_cell.length_a   1.000
_cell.length_b   1.000
_cell.length_c   1.000
_cell.angle_alpha   90.00
_cell.angle_beta   90.00
_cell.angle_gamma   90.00
#
_symmetry.space_group_name_H-M   'P 1'
#
loop_
_entity.id
_entity.type
_entity.pdbx_description
1 polymer ?
#
loop_
_entity_poly.entity_id
_entity_poly.type
_entity_poly.pdbx_seq_one_letter_code
_entity_poly.pdbx_strand_id
1 'polypeptide(L)'
;MSGAGIAQVGSWLRDSERRFRLLAFGGALTMFLVQPPADLWMLGWLAPLPWLAIVQQPRLAGRRPWLVLWAAGFAHWLAAIHWLRLPHPATSIGWVVLSAYLAAYVPLFIWLARGLVHGHGWPLVLAAPLAWMACEQLRSWVLGGFTFAALGHTQWRWTTLIQAADAVGAVGIGGIVMAGCAGLAALARSRIETRRAGVLRGEALAAAGIVVATLGYGGWRLATEPAPSGSPLDVLLVQGSIDTELKHDPDAAGDVARHYDDLTMAGLEQSDSKPDLVVWPETMWRWGLVEIDPAERLDEAVVERMLGPAAADADAKQGEERQARARDALARERLDALAVYARRYGTHWLVGLDKQVITPRASGGVEYFNCGLFLDAAGRPLACYDKMHPVMFGEYVPLADRFPFLYRLTPLPAGLTAGREPVAVEIAARLVAPTICYETALPMAVRGLVRTLTAAGRRPDVIVNLTNDGWFWGSSELDMHLTAAIFRAVEVRTPIVIAANTGFSAAIDGSGRLLERGPRRATATLRARVQPDGRRSPWLALGAVAGWGAVAVVTAATVAGALRPAPGRTTAPAGGAVPKEGRRLVPEPRSGRE
;
A
#
# COMPACT_ATOMS: atom_id res chain seq x y z
N MET A 1 -24.05 5.64 51.80
CA MET A 1 -22.79 6.25 51.29
C MET A 1 -22.92 7.76 51.51
N SER A 2 -21.95 8.39 52.16
CA SER A 2 -21.96 9.84 52.38
C SER A 2 -21.76 10.59 51.08
N GLY A 3 -22.32 11.79 50.91
CA GLY A 3 -22.20 12.61 49.70
C GLY A 3 -20.74 12.85 49.25
N ALA A 4 -19.79 12.86 50.19
CA ALA A 4 -18.35 12.92 49.91
C ALA A 4 -17.83 11.67 49.17
N GLY A 5 -18.33 10.47 49.51
CA GLY A 5 -17.94 9.23 48.80
C GLY A 5 -18.43 9.20 47.36
N ILE A 6 -19.61 9.71 47.06
CA ILE A 6 -20.16 9.80 45.68
C ILE A 6 -19.39 10.83 44.87
N ALA A 7 -19.01 11.98 45.46
CA ALA A 7 -18.19 12.99 44.79
C ALA A 7 -16.78 12.48 44.46
N GLN A 8 -16.16 11.71 45.35
CA GLN A 8 -14.82 11.12 45.17
C GLN A 8 -14.81 10.01 44.10
N VAL A 9 -15.83 9.16 44.05
CA VAL A 9 -16.01 8.16 42.96
C VAL A 9 -16.26 8.85 41.64
N GLY A 10 -17.06 9.93 41.62
CA GLY A 10 -17.33 10.71 40.43
C GLY A 10 -16.08 11.43 39.87
N SER A 11 -15.20 11.94 40.75
CA SER A 11 -13.91 12.55 40.29
C SER A 11 -12.97 11.49 39.75
N TRP A 12 -12.82 10.34 40.38
CA TRP A 12 -11.98 9.23 39.94
C TRP A 12 -12.45 8.66 38.57
N LEU A 13 -13.76 8.52 38.36
CA LEU A 13 -14.31 8.09 37.07
C LEU A 13 -14.03 9.11 35.96
N ARG A 14 -14.18 10.41 36.23
CA ARG A 14 -13.83 11.47 35.26
C ARG A 14 -12.34 11.48 34.95
N ASP A 15 -11.48 11.31 35.92
CA ASP A 15 -10.03 11.24 35.71
C ASP A 15 -9.61 10.01 34.91
N SER A 16 -10.25 8.86 35.13
CA SER A 16 -9.97 7.64 34.36
C SER A 16 -10.43 7.76 32.88
N GLU A 17 -11.60 8.37 32.65
CA GLU A 17 -12.10 8.62 31.28
C GLU A 17 -11.24 9.65 30.55
N ARG A 18 -10.81 10.72 31.22
CA ARG A 18 -9.91 11.73 30.66
C ARG A 18 -8.59 11.10 30.26
N ARG A 19 -7.99 10.28 31.11
CA ARG A 19 -6.75 9.53 30.80
C ARG A 19 -6.94 8.61 29.60
N PHE A 20 -8.04 7.88 29.54
CA PHE A 20 -8.35 7.01 28.41
C PHE A 20 -8.41 7.79 27.08
N ARG A 21 -9.12 8.93 27.05
CA ARG A 21 -9.20 9.81 25.89
C ARG A 21 -7.81 10.35 25.51
N LEU A 22 -7.01 10.81 26.48
CA LEU A 22 -5.64 11.28 26.24
C LEU A 22 -4.77 10.19 25.61
N LEU A 23 -4.87 8.94 26.08
CA LEU A 23 -4.13 7.82 25.50
C LEU A 23 -4.63 7.47 24.08
N ALA A 24 -5.95 7.49 23.84
CA ALA A 24 -6.51 7.19 22.53
C ALA A 24 -6.06 8.21 21.47
N PHE A 25 -6.25 9.50 21.73
CA PHE A 25 -5.87 10.58 20.81
C PHE A 25 -4.35 10.85 20.81
N GLY A 26 -3.67 10.63 21.93
CA GLY A 26 -2.20 10.68 22.00
C GLY A 26 -1.56 9.63 21.11
N GLY A 27 -2.09 8.40 21.10
CA GLY A 27 -1.65 7.36 20.16
C GLY A 27 -1.92 7.74 18.71
N ALA A 28 -3.09 8.30 18.41
CA ALA A 28 -3.42 8.81 17.08
C ALA A 28 -2.44 9.89 16.61
N LEU A 29 -2.12 10.84 17.48
CA LEU A 29 -1.17 11.92 17.21
C LEU A 29 0.25 11.38 17.00
N THR A 30 0.75 10.51 17.88
CA THR A 30 2.11 9.97 17.75
C THR A 30 2.24 9.10 16.50
N MET A 31 1.22 8.31 16.15
CA MET A 31 1.19 7.55 14.90
C MET A 31 1.15 8.45 13.65
N PHE A 32 0.54 9.63 13.72
CA PHE A 32 0.58 10.61 12.65
C PHE A 32 1.98 11.25 12.52
N LEU A 33 2.59 11.65 13.63
CA LEU A 33 3.88 12.34 13.63
C LEU A 33 5.04 11.48 13.09
N VAL A 34 4.93 10.16 13.13
CA VAL A 34 5.98 9.27 12.60
C VAL A 34 5.85 9.02 11.09
N GLN A 35 4.76 9.48 10.49
CA GLN A 35 4.52 9.41 9.05
C GLN A 35 4.84 10.76 8.38
N PRO A 36 5.07 10.80 7.06
CA PRO A 36 5.07 12.05 6.32
C PRO A 36 3.74 12.82 6.50
N PRO A 37 3.75 14.14 6.59
CA PRO A 37 4.88 15.05 6.31
C PRO A 37 5.85 15.28 7.48
N ALA A 38 5.49 14.93 8.73
CA ALA A 38 6.34 15.17 9.90
C ALA A 38 7.54 14.24 9.93
N ASP A 39 7.37 12.99 9.54
CA ASP A 39 8.39 11.95 9.33
C ASP A 39 9.39 11.81 10.48
N LEU A 40 8.90 11.92 11.72
CA LEU A 40 9.69 11.69 12.93
C LEU A 40 9.91 10.18 13.15
N TRP A 41 10.49 9.53 12.16
CA TRP A 41 10.56 8.08 11.98
C TRP A 41 11.14 7.33 13.19
N MET A 42 12.12 7.91 13.91
CA MET A 42 12.71 7.31 15.12
C MET A 42 11.68 7.11 16.23
N LEU A 43 10.68 8.01 16.31
CA LEU A 43 9.58 7.90 17.26
C LEU A 43 8.63 6.74 16.94
N GLY A 44 8.77 6.06 15.81
CA GLY A 44 8.03 4.85 15.48
C GLY A 44 8.12 3.77 16.55
N TRP A 45 9.25 3.71 17.27
CA TRP A 45 9.48 2.80 18.41
C TRP A 45 8.77 3.23 19.69
N LEU A 46 8.13 4.38 19.74
CA LEU A 46 7.39 4.92 20.86
C LEU A 46 5.92 5.20 20.53
N ALA A 47 5.61 5.43 19.25
CA ALA A 47 4.31 5.90 18.81
C ALA A 47 3.13 5.01 19.23
N PRO A 48 3.21 3.66 19.23
CA PRO A 48 2.15 2.79 19.71
C PRO A 48 1.96 2.75 21.24
N LEU A 49 2.91 3.26 22.05
CA LEU A 49 2.88 3.12 23.52
C LEU A 49 1.56 3.57 24.16
N PRO A 50 0.92 4.70 23.76
CA PRO A 50 -0.37 5.09 24.35
C PRO A 50 -1.47 4.04 24.11
N TRP A 51 -1.52 3.43 22.93
CA TRP A 51 -2.47 2.35 22.63
C TRP A 51 -2.13 1.06 23.38
N LEU A 52 -0.85 0.72 23.53
CA LEU A 52 -0.42 -0.42 24.34
C LEU A 52 -0.77 -0.23 25.81
N ALA A 53 -0.72 1.00 26.33
CA ALA A 53 -1.20 1.31 27.68
C ALA A 53 -2.73 1.06 27.81
N ILE A 54 -3.52 1.34 26.76
CA ILE A 54 -4.96 1.00 26.73
C ILE A 54 -5.15 -0.52 26.68
N VAL A 55 -4.38 -1.24 25.88
CA VAL A 55 -4.45 -2.73 25.83
C VAL A 55 -4.27 -3.34 27.20
N GLN A 56 -3.37 -2.80 28.01
CA GLN A 56 -3.04 -3.33 29.34
C GLN A 56 -4.06 -3.00 30.44
N GLN A 57 -4.99 -2.04 30.23
CA GLN A 57 -6.02 -1.71 31.21
C GLN A 57 -6.96 -2.90 31.45
N PRO A 58 -7.27 -3.30 32.69
CA PRO A 58 -8.21 -4.39 32.95
C PRO A 58 -9.61 -4.12 32.39
N ARG A 59 -10.05 -2.87 32.47
CA ARG A 59 -11.32 -2.39 31.91
C ARG A 59 -11.11 -1.09 31.19
N LEU A 60 -11.77 -0.93 30.04
CA LEU A 60 -11.77 0.33 29.32
C LEU A 60 -12.65 1.34 30.05
N ALA A 61 -12.15 2.57 30.20
CA ALA A 61 -12.87 3.63 30.90
C ALA A 61 -13.85 4.35 29.97
N GLY A 62 -14.91 4.89 30.55
CA GLY A 62 -15.90 5.70 29.85
C GLY A 62 -17.11 4.92 29.34
N ARG A 63 -18.12 5.67 28.89
CA ARG A 63 -19.43 5.16 28.50
C ARG A 63 -19.45 4.47 27.15
N ARG A 64 -18.57 4.95 26.20
CA ARG A 64 -18.46 4.45 24.81
C ARG A 64 -16.99 4.34 24.38
N PRO A 65 -16.19 3.48 25.03
CA PRO A 65 -14.74 3.44 24.80
C PRO A 65 -14.37 3.08 23.35
N TRP A 66 -15.14 2.20 22.73
CA TRP A 66 -14.90 1.79 21.33
C TRP A 66 -15.13 2.91 20.32
N LEU A 67 -16.14 3.77 20.58
CA LEU A 67 -16.38 4.95 19.75
C LEU A 67 -15.25 6.00 19.91
N VAL A 68 -14.71 6.15 21.13
CA VAL A 68 -13.55 7.04 21.35
C VAL A 68 -12.31 6.54 20.61
N LEU A 69 -12.06 5.24 20.60
CA LEU A 69 -10.96 4.63 19.83
C LEU A 69 -11.16 4.81 18.34
N TRP A 70 -12.38 4.57 17.85
CA TRP A 70 -12.72 4.81 16.45
C TRP A 70 -12.55 6.29 16.09
N ALA A 71 -13.01 7.22 16.91
CA ALA A 71 -12.86 8.65 16.66
C ALA A 71 -11.39 9.10 16.66
N ALA A 72 -10.56 8.53 17.53
CA ALA A 72 -9.12 8.77 17.53
C ALA A 72 -8.46 8.24 16.23
N GLY A 73 -8.84 7.02 15.80
CA GLY A 73 -8.43 6.46 14.51
C GLY A 73 -8.89 7.31 13.33
N PHE A 74 -10.12 7.82 13.38
CA PHE A 74 -10.68 8.69 12.34
C PHE A 74 -9.90 10.00 12.22
N ALA A 75 -9.59 10.64 13.35
CA ALA A 75 -8.75 11.84 13.37
C ALA A 75 -7.34 11.56 12.80
N HIS A 76 -6.73 10.42 13.16
CA HIS A 76 -5.45 9.99 12.59
C HIS A 76 -5.52 9.87 11.07
N TRP A 77 -6.50 9.12 10.54
CA TRP A 77 -6.60 8.85 9.11
C TRP A 77 -7.01 10.09 8.29
N LEU A 78 -7.89 10.93 8.82
CA LEU A 78 -8.18 12.22 8.18
C LEU A 78 -6.92 13.06 7.99
N ALA A 79 -6.03 13.06 8.98
CA ALA A 79 -4.76 13.78 8.88
C ALA A 79 -3.75 13.07 7.97
N ALA A 80 -3.57 11.74 8.12
CA ALA A 80 -2.54 10.97 7.42
C ALA A 80 -2.76 10.89 5.91
N ILE A 81 -4.02 10.83 5.46
CA ILE A 81 -4.39 10.72 4.03
C ILE A 81 -5.16 11.95 3.53
N HIS A 82 -4.91 13.13 4.12
CA HIS A 82 -5.56 14.40 3.73
C HIS A 82 -5.39 14.74 2.24
N TRP A 83 -4.37 14.20 1.61
CA TRP A 83 -4.05 14.42 0.21
C TRP A 83 -5.08 13.80 -0.76
N LEU A 84 -5.88 12.82 -0.33
CA LEU A 84 -6.96 12.25 -1.15
C LEU A 84 -8.04 13.26 -1.57
N ARG A 85 -8.17 14.39 -0.86
CA ARG A 85 -9.09 15.47 -1.22
C ARG A 85 -8.59 16.38 -2.36
N LEU A 86 -7.28 16.27 -2.72
CA LEU A 86 -6.63 17.20 -3.64
C LEU A 86 -6.98 16.98 -5.12
N PRO A 87 -7.15 15.73 -5.62
CA PRO A 87 -7.39 15.50 -7.04
C PRO A 87 -8.65 16.17 -7.59
N HIS A 88 -9.76 16.15 -6.82
CA HIS A 88 -11.03 16.73 -7.25
C HIS A 88 -11.93 16.99 -6.03
N PRO A 89 -12.78 18.02 -6.00
CA PRO A 89 -13.70 18.29 -4.87
C PRO A 89 -14.51 17.08 -4.42
N ALA A 90 -15.00 16.26 -5.37
CA ALA A 90 -15.77 15.04 -5.06
C ALA A 90 -14.94 13.97 -4.31
N THR A 91 -13.62 13.93 -4.47
CA THR A 91 -12.75 12.99 -3.76
C THR A 91 -12.68 13.27 -2.25
N SER A 92 -13.12 14.45 -1.80
CA SER A 92 -13.28 14.77 -0.37
C SER A 92 -14.25 13.82 0.33
N ILE A 93 -15.30 13.35 -0.36
CA ILE A 93 -16.24 12.36 0.17
C ILE A 93 -15.51 11.02 0.34
N GLY A 94 -14.76 10.59 -0.69
CA GLY A 94 -13.94 9.39 -0.64
C GLY A 94 -12.90 9.43 0.49
N TRP A 95 -12.25 10.58 0.71
CA TRP A 95 -11.32 10.80 1.82
C TRP A 95 -11.97 10.57 3.18
N VAL A 96 -13.16 11.13 3.42
CA VAL A 96 -13.89 10.95 4.68
C VAL A 96 -14.33 9.50 4.86
N VAL A 97 -14.90 8.87 3.82
CA VAL A 97 -15.39 7.48 3.85
C VAL A 97 -14.24 6.50 4.07
N LEU A 98 -13.13 6.66 3.34
CA LEU A 98 -11.95 5.82 3.51
C LEU A 98 -11.35 6.00 4.91
N SER A 99 -11.25 7.24 5.41
CA SER A 99 -10.79 7.50 6.77
C SER A 99 -11.66 6.85 7.83
N ALA A 100 -13.00 6.85 7.64
CA ALA A 100 -13.95 6.20 8.53
C ALA A 100 -13.80 4.67 8.53
N TYR A 101 -13.57 4.07 7.37
CA TYR A 101 -13.27 2.64 7.22
C TYR A 101 -11.94 2.27 7.91
N LEU A 102 -10.88 3.01 7.60
CA LEU A 102 -9.55 2.76 8.17
C LEU A 102 -9.52 2.98 9.69
N ALA A 103 -10.33 3.90 10.21
CA ALA A 103 -10.47 4.13 11.64
C ALA A 103 -10.91 2.88 12.43
N ALA A 104 -11.64 1.96 11.80
CA ALA A 104 -12.10 0.73 12.44
C ALA A 104 -10.94 -0.20 12.85
N TYR A 105 -9.77 -0.08 12.23
CA TYR A 105 -8.61 -0.91 12.57
C TYR A 105 -8.01 -0.57 13.94
N VAL A 106 -8.20 0.64 14.49
CA VAL A 106 -7.72 1.00 15.84
C VAL A 106 -8.50 0.25 16.93
N PRO A 107 -9.84 0.34 17.02
CA PRO A 107 -10.59 -0.48 17.97
C PRO A 107 -10.43 -1.98 17.71
N LEU A 108 -10.31 -2.43 16.45
CA LEU A 108 -10.06 -3.83 16.12
C LEU A 108 -8.72 -4.31 16.72
N PHE A 109 -7.64 -3.57 16.51
CA PHE A 109 -6.34 -3.87 17.11
C PHE A 109 -6.42 -3.96 18.65
N ILE A 110 -7.03 -2.96 19.29
CA ILE A 110 -7.18 -2.94 20.74
C ILE A 110 -8.01 -4.13 21.22
N TRP A 111 -9.10 -4.49 20.52
CA TRP A 111 -9.95 -5.62 20.86
C TRP A 111 -9.21 -6.95 20.76
N LEU A 112 -8.51 -7.20 19.64
CA LEU A 112 -7.74 -8.41 19.40
C LEU A 112 -6.60 -8.55 20.43
N ALA A 113 -5.77 -7.51 20.60
CA ALA A 113 -4.65 -7.54 21.54
C ALA A 113 -5.13 -7.75 22.99
N ARG A 114 -6.24 -7.12 23.40
CA ARG A 114 -6.84 -7.32 24.72
C ARG A 114 -7.38 -8.74 24.89
N GLY A 115 -8.01 -9.30 23.86
CA GLY A 115 -8.47 -10.69 23.85
C GLY A 115 -7.34 -11.67 24.12
N LEU A 116 -6.18 -11.47 23.45
CA LEU A 116 -4.99 -12.29 23.67
C LEU A 116 -4.40 -12.09 25.08
N VAL A 117 -4.26 -10.84 25.56
CA VAL A 117 -3.65 -10.54 26.86
C VAL A 117 -4.56 -10.97 28.01
N HIS A 118 -5.82 -10.53 28.03
CA HIS A 118 -6.74 -10.73 29.17
C HIS A 118 -7.56 -12.02 29.07
N GLY A 119 -7.88 -12.47 27.85
CA GLY A 119 -8.66 -13.70 27.61
C GLY A 119 -7.80 -14.96 27.62
N HIS A 120 -6.58 -14.87 27.09
CA HIS A 120 -5.68 -16.03 26.95
C HIS A 120 -4.41 -15.94 27.81
N GLY A 121 -4.14 -14.80 28.46
CA GLY A 121 -2.96 -14.60 29.31
C GLY A 121 -1.66 -14.46 28.53
N TRP A 122 -1.71 -14.11 27.23
CA TRP A 122 -0.49 -13.97 26.43
C TRP A 122 0.32 -12.75 26.85
N PRO A 123 1.67 -12.83 26.81
CA PRO A 123 2.51 -11.69 27.04
C PRO A 123 2.30 -10.62 25.97
N LEU A 124 2.42 -9.35 26.38
CA LEU A 124 2.16 -8.22 25.49
C LEU A 124 3.10 -8.23 24.25
N VAL A 125 4.33 -8.68 24.45
CA VAL A 125 5.37 -8.78 23.40
C VAL A 125 5.00 -9.74 22.27
N LEU A 126 4.05 -10.63 22.47
CA LEU A 126 3.48 -11.50 21.42
C LEU A 126 2.10 -11.03 20.97
N ALA A 127 1.24 -10.65 21.92
CA ALA A 127 -0.14 -10.28 21.63
C ALA A 127 -0.24 -9.03 20.75
N ALA A 128 0.53 -8.00 21.05
CA ALA A 128 0.45 -6.73 20.31
C ALA A 128 0.98 -6.83 18.87
N PRO A 129 2.17 -7.42 18.60
CA PRO A 129 2.64 -7.60 17.22
C PRO A 129 1.70 -8.44 16.38
N LEU A 130 1.22 -9.57 16.90
CA LEU A 130 0.31 -10.45 16.15
C LEU A 130 -1.01 -9.76 15.81
N ALA A 131 -1.61 -9.05 16.77
CA ALA A 131 -2.84 -8.29 16.52
C ALA A 131 -2.59 -7.15 15.51
N TRP A 132 -1.45 -6.47 15.60
CA TRP A 132 -1.09 -5.40 14.65
C TRP A 132 -0.87 -5.93 13.23
N MET A 133 -0.04 -6.98 13.09
CA MET A 133 0.22 -7.62 11.81
C MET A 133 -1.06 -8.15 11.16
N ALA A 134 -1.97 -8.73 11.95
CA ALA A 134 -3.28 -9.18 11.46
C ALA A 134 -4.11 -8.00 10.91
N CYS A 135 -4.15 -6.87 11.62
CA CYS A 135 -4.84 -5.67 11.16
C CYS A 135 -4.21 -5.09 9.89
N GLU A 136 -2.88 -4.94 9.83
CA GLU A 136 -2.19 -4.43 8.63
C GLU A 136 -2.34 -5.38 7.44
N GLN A 137 -2.29 -6.70 7.66
CA GLN A 137 -2.50 -7.69 6.60
C GLN A 137 -3.91 -7.61 6.03
N LEU A 138 -4.94 -7.53 6.88
CA LEU A 138 -6.32 -7.35 6.42
C LEU A 138 -6.50 -6.04 5.66
N ARG A 139 -5.93 -4.94 6.16
CA ARG A 139 -5.96 -3.63 5.52
C ARG A 139 -5.28 -3.63 4.14
N SER A 140 -4.23 -4.43 3.98
CA SER A 140 -3.51 -4.54 2.70
C SER A 140 -4.25 -5.38 1.65
N TRP A 141 -5.40 -5.95 2.00
CA TRP A 141 -6.14 -6.86 1.11
C TRP A 141 -7.62 -6.51 0.93
N VAL A 142 -8.29 -6.10 2.01
CA VAL A 142 -9.72 -5.76 1.98
C VAL A 142 -9.94 -4.51 1.14
N LEU A 143 -10.97 -4.53 0.29
CA LEU A 143 -11.34 -3.45 -0.64
C LEU A 143 -10.19 -3.02 -1.58
N GLY A 144 -9.48 -4.00 -2.14
CA GLY A 144 -8.36 -3.74 -3.06
C GLY A 144 -7.04 -3.42 -2.37
N GLY A 145 -7.04 -3.29 -1.05
CA GLY A 145 -5.86 -3.02 -0.21
C GLY A 145 -5.52 -1.54 -0.11
N PHE A 146 -5.11 -1.12 1.09
CA PHE A 146 -4.56 0.21 1.35
C PHE A 146 -3.32 0.07 2.25
N THR A 147 -2.13 0.27 1.69
CA THR A 147 -0.86 -0.02 2.36
C THR A 147 -0.12 1.19 2.86
N PHE A 148 -0.50 2.40 2.44
CA PHE A 148 0.13 3.64 2.90
C PHE A 148 0.03 3.81 4.43
N ALA A 149 0.96 4.56 4.98
CA ALA A 149 1.09 4.82 6.42
C ALA A 149 1.19 3.54 7.28
N ALA A 150 1.79 2.45 6.76
CA ALA A 150 2.11 1.27 7.55
C ALA A 150 3.21 1.59 8.60
N LEU A 151 3.11 0.97 9.78
CA LEU A 151 4.11 1.20 10.84
C LEU A 151 5.52 0.78 10.39
N GLY A 152 5.64 -0.31 9.64
CA GLY A 152 6.91 -0.75 9.07
C GLY A 152 7.54 0.28 8.14
N HIS A 153 6.73 1.00 7.36
CA HIS A 153 7.19 2.02 6.43
C HIS A 153 7.93 3.17 7.11
N THR A 154 7.66 3.47 8.38
CA THR A 154 8.39 4.50 9.12
C THR A 154 9.89 4.22 9.19
N GLN A 155 10.31 2.96 9.06
CA GLN A 155 11.70 2.53 9.23
C GLN A 155 12.53 2.48 7.94
N TRP A 156 12.02 3.01 6.82
CA TRP A 156 12.66 2.91 5.51
C TRP A 156 14.12 3.42 5.47
N ARG A 157 14.46 4.39 6.32
CA ARG A 157 15.82 4.92 6.44
C ARG A 157 16.80 3.97 7.14
N TRP A 158 16.30 3.02 7.90
CA TRP A 158 17.14 2.06 8.61
C TRP A 158 17.37 0.82 7.75
N THR A 159 18.25 0.98 6.75
CA THR A 159 18.50 -0.04 5.71
C THR A 159 18.76 -1.43 6.29
N THR A 160 19.54 -1.54 7.40
CA THR A 160 19.79 -2.85 8.04
C THR A 160 18.51 -3.50 8.57
N LEU A 161 17.61 -2.73 9.17
CA LEU A 161 16.36 -3.26 9.73
C LEU A 161 15.43 -3.75 8.63
N ILE A 162 15.25 -2.95 7.56
CA ILE A 162 14.29 -3.27 6.50
C ILE A 162 14.72 -4.44 5.62
N GLN A 163 15.99 -4.93 5.73
CA GLN A 163 16.41 -6.13 5.01
C GLN A 163 15.51 -7.34 5.32
N ALA A 164 14.99 -7.43 6.55
CA ALA A 164 14.10 -8.51 6.94
C ALA A 164 12.74 -8.49 6.19
N ALA A 165 12.42 -7.40 5.48
CA ALA A 165 11.23 -7.35 4.63
C ALA A 165 11.28 -8.40 3.50
N ASP A 166 12.47 -8.85 3.07
CA ASP A 166 12.60 -9.95 2.09
C ASP A 166 12.18 -11.32 2.65
N ALA A 167 11.93 -11.43 3.95
CA ALA A 167 11.42 -12.63 4.60
C ALA A 167 10.00 -12.44 5.14
N VAL A 168 9.71 -11.31 5.81
CA VAL A 168 8.45 -11.10 6.53
C VAL A 168 7.57 -9.98 5.95
N GLY A 169 8.04 -9.28 4.91
CA GLY A 169 7.35 -8.14 4.29
C GLY A 169 7.31 -6.89 5.19
N ALA A 170 6.78 -5.81 4.64
CA ALA A 170 6.60 -4.56 5.39
C ALA A 170 5.71 -4.74 6.64
N VAL A 171 4.71 -5.62 6.56
CA VAL A 171 3.83 -5.98 7.69
C VAL A 171 4.63 -6.60 8.84
N GLY A 172 5.58 -7.49 8.53
CA GLY A 172 6.46 -8.08 9.54
C GLY A 172 7.38 -7.07 10.18
N ILE A 173 7.91 -6.10 9.42
CA ILE A 173 8.69 -4.98 9.98
C ILE A 173 7.84 -4.18 10.97
N GLY A 174 6.57 -3.89 10.63
CA GLY A 174 5.61 -3.27 11.54
C GLY A 174 5.42 -4.07 12.82
N GLY A 175 5.35 -5.40 12.72
CA GLY A 175 5.29 -6.32 13.87
C GLY A 175 6.54 -6.27 14.75
N ILE A 176 7.75 -6.18 14.16
CA ILE A 176 9.02 -6.05 14.90
C ILE A 176 9.05 -4.72 15.67
N VAL A 177 8.67 -3.62 15.04
CA VAL A 177 8.57 -2.31 15.72
C VAL A 177 7.57 -2.38 16.87
N MET A 178 6.41 -3.00 16.65
CA MET A 178 5.40 -3.18 17.70
C MET A 178 5.89 -4.06 18.85
N ALA A 179 6.70 -5.11 18.58
CA ALA A 179 7.32 -5.94 19.60
C ALA A 179 8.31 -5.12 20.44
N GLY A 180 9.12 -4.26 19.80
CA GLY A 180 10.01 -3.33 20.49
C GLY A 180 9.24 -2.38 21.42
N CYS A 181 8.14 -1.78 20.92
CA CYS A 181 7.26 -0.94 21.74
C CYS A 181 6.68 -1.71 22.93
N ALA A 182 6.23 -2.95 22.73
CA ALA A 182 5.71 -3.80 23.78
C ALA A 182 6.79 -4.12 24.84
N GLY A 183 8.02 -4.37 24.41
CA GLY A 183 9.18 -4.57 25.31
C GLY A 183 9.49 -3.34 26.16
N LEU A 184 9.46 -2.13 25.54
CA LEU A 184 9.62 -0.87 26.27
C LEU A 184 8.50 -0.66 27.29
N ALA A 185 7.24 -0.96 26.92
CA ALA A 185 6.12 -0.91 27.84
C ALA A 185 6.29 -1.89 29.01
N ALA A 186 6.73 -3.12 28.76
CA ALA A 186 7.01 -4.12 29.77
C ALA A 186 8.15 -3.68 30.72
N LEU A 187 9.24 -3.12 30.17
CA LEU A 187 10.35 -2.60 30.95
C LEU A 187 9.92 -1.45 31.88
N ALA A 188 9.13 -0.50 31.38
CA ALA A 188 8.58 0.60 32.19
C ALA A 188 7.72 0.07 33.34
N ARG A 189 6.83 -0.91 33.06
CA ARG A 189 6.00 -1.55 34.09
C ARG A 189 6.77 -2.34 35.12
N SER A 190 7.89 -2.97 34.73
CA SER A 190 8.71 -3.77 35.64
C SER A 190 9.29 -2.94 36.80
N ARG A 191 9.38 -1.61 36.63
CA ARG A 191 9.81 -0.68 37.68
C ARG A 191 8.72 -0.36 38.69
N ILE A 192 7.46 -0.55 38.31
CA ILE A 192 6.27 -0.24 39.11
C ILE A 192 5.70 -1.51 39.75
N GLU A 193 5.60 -2.60 38.97
CA GLU A 193 5.01 -3.87 39.38
C GLU A 193 6.10 -4.84 39.87
N THR A 194 6.61 -4.63 41.07
CA THR A 194 7.76 -5.40 41.60
C THR A 194 7.50 -6.90 41.67
N ARG A 195 6.25 -7.34 41.99
CA ARG A 195 5.88 -8.78 42.03
C ARG A 195 5.98 -9.48 40.68
N ARG A 196 5.84 -8.76 39.55
CA ARG A 196 5.93 -9.28 38.19
C ARG A 196 7.19 -8.84 37.45
N ALA A 197 8.08 -8.13 38.13
CA ALA A 197 9.25 -7.52 37.51
C ALA A 197 10.12 -8.52 36.71
N GLY A 198 10.29 -9.75 37.20
CA GLY A 198 11.03 -10.81 36.51
C GLY A 198 10.43 -11.17 35.16
N VAL A 199 9.12 -11.41 35.12
CA VAL A 199 8.39 -11.75 33.88
C VAL A 199 8.43 -10.59 32.88
N LEU A 200 8.15 -9.36 33.34
CA LEU A 200 8.14 -8.17 32.50
C LEU A 200 9.55 -7.86 31.92
N ARG A 201 10.62 -8.08 32.68
CA ARG A 201 12.00 -8.00 32.16
C ARG A 201 12.27 -9.09 31.13
N GLY A 202 11.74 -10.30 31.32
CA GLY A 202 11.79 -11.38 30.34
C GLY A 202 11.11 -11.00 29.03
N GLU A 203 9.94 -10.36 29.07
CA GLU A 203 9.26 -9.82 27.88
C GLU A 203 10.11 -8.76 27.17
N ALA A 204 10.71 -7.84 27.94
CA ALA A 204 11.58 -6.80 27.37
C ALA A 204 12.85 -7.40 26.72
N LEU A 205 13.46 -8.42 27.33
CA LEU A 205 14.60 -9.15 26.76
C LEU A 205 14.19 -9.92 25.50
N ALA A 206 13.02 -10.54 25.47
CA ALA A 206 12.51 -11.21 24.28
C ALA A 206 12.31 -10.22 23.12
N ALA A 207 11.73 -9.04 23.38
CA ALA A 207 11.60 -7.98 22.39
C ALA A 207 12.96 -7.50 21.87
N ALA A 208 13.92 -7.26 22.77
CA ALA A 208 15.29 -6.90 22.39
C ALA A 208 15.94 -7.99 21.55
N GLY A 209 15.76 -9.27 21.90
CA GLY A 209 16.22 -10.42 21.13
C GLY A 209 15.66 -10.45 19.70
N ILE A 210 14.37 -10.16 19.52
CA ILE A 210 13.74 -10.07 18.19
C ILE A 210 14.41 -8.96 17.37
N VAL A 211 14.60 -7.77 17.96
CA VAL A 211 15.23 -6.63 17.26
C VAL A 211 16.68 -6.97 16.90
N VAL A 212 17.46 -7.51 17.84
CA VAL A 212 18.86 -7.89 17.60
C VAL A 212 18.97 -8.98 16.52
N ALA A 213 18.11 -10.00 16.57
CA ALA A 213 18.07 -11.04 15.54
C ALA A 213 17.72 -10.46 14.15
N THR A 214 16.79 -9.51 14.10
CA THR A 214 16.43 -8.80 12.86
C THR A 214 17.60 -7.99 12.31
N LEU A 215 18.30 -7.25 13.17
CA LEU A 215 19.50 -6.48 12.78
C LEU A 215 20.65 -7.41 12.36
N GLY A 216 20.84 -8.53 13.06
CA GLY A 216 21.80 -9.56 12.67
C GLY A 216 21.51 -10.16 11.30
N TYR A 217 20.22 -10.50 11.05
CA TYR A 217 19.76 -10.95 9.74
C TYR A 217 20.03 -9.89 8.67
N GLY A 218 19.65 -8.62 8.95
CA GLY A 218 19.86 -7.52 8.00
C GLY A 218 21.33 -7.26 7.72
N GLY A 219 22.19 -7.28 8.75
CA GLY A 219 23.64 -7.19 8.58
C GLY A 219 24.20 -8.32 7.71
N TRP A 220 23.75 -9.56 7.96
CA TRP A 220 24.11 -10.71 7.11
C TRP A 220 23.66 -10.51 5.66
N ARG A 221 22.42 -10.06 5.42
CA ARG A 221 21.91 -9.82 4.06
C ARG A 221 22.70 -8.75 3.31
N LEU A 222 23.14 -7.70 4.00
CA LEU A 222 23.99 -6.65 3.42
C LEU A 222 25.43 -7.16 3.17
N ALA A 223 26.00 -7.93 4.09
CA ALA A 223 27.33 -8.49 3.94
C ALA A 223 27.42 -9.57 2.82
N THR A 224 26.31 -10.23 2.50
CA THR A 224 26.22 -11.23 1.43
C THR A 224 25.63 -10.66 0.13
N GLU A 225 25.65 -9.35 -0.03
CA GLU A 225 25.29 -8.70 -1.29
C GLU A 225 26.26 -9.15 -2.38
N PRO A 226 25.77 -9.67 -3.53
CA PRO A 226 26.65 -10.14 -4.58
C PRO A 226 27.43 -8.97 -5.18
N ALA A 227 28.65 -9.24 -5.59
CA ALA A 227 29.41 -8.27 -6.36
C ALA A 227 28.66 -7.93 -7.65
N PRO A 228 28.75 -6.68 -8.15
CA PRO A 228 28.15 -6.29 -9.41
C PRO A 228 28.53 -7.25 -10.55
N SER A 229 27.54 -7.80 -11.24
CA SER A 229 27.77 -8.73 -12.36
C SER A 229 27.29 -8.13 -13.67
N GLY A 230 28.18 -8.00 -14.64
CA GLY A 230 27.90 -7.38 -15.94
C GLY A 230 27.70 -5.86 -15.85
N SER A 231 27.34 -5.26 -16.98
CA SER A 231 27.09 -3.82 -17.05
C SER A 231 25.79 -3.44 -16.31
N PRO A 232 25.76 -2.30 -15.59
CA PRO A 232 24.51 -1.76 -15.06
C PRO A 232 23.58 -1.38 -16.21
N LEU A 233 22.28 -1.41 -15.98
CA LEU A 233 21.32 -0.75 -16.86
C LEU A 233 21.42 0.76 -16.64
N ASP A 234 21.69 1.51 -17.68
CA ASP A 234 21.82 2.96 -17.66
C ASP A 234 20.51 3.60 -18.14
N VAL A 235 19.79 4.24 -17.22
CA VAL A 235 18.44 4.76 -17.46
C VAL A 235 18.42 6.27 -17.31
N LEU A 236 17.81 6.95 -18.28
CA LEU A 236 17.46 8.37 -18.19
C LEU A 236 15.98 8.51 -17.81
N LEU A 237 15.70 9.01 -16.62
CA LEU A 237 14.37 9.30 -16.13
C LEU A 237 14.05 10.77 -16.38
N VAL A 238 12.94 11.06 -17.07
CA VAL A 238 12.53 12.42 -17.41
C VAL A 238 11.36 12.84 -16.54
N GLN A 239 11.57 13.86 -15.70
CA GLN A 239 10.58 14.44 -14.80
C GLN A 239 10.11 15.80 -15.33
N GLY A 240 8.90 15.84 -15.91
CA GLY A 240 8.40 17.04 -16.59
C GLY A 240 7.72 18.06 -15.66
N SER A 241 7.22 17.63 -14.52
CA SER A 241 6.46 18.46 -13.57
C SER A 241 5.26 19.19 -14.18
N ILE A 242 4.57 18.51 -15.12
CA ILE A 242 3.37 19.04 -15.78
C ILE A 242 2.19 18.98 -14.79
N ASP A 243 1.52 20.11 -14.60
CA ASP A 243 0.32 20.18 -13.78
C ASP A 243 -0.86 19.42 -14.41
N THR A 244 -1.73 18.87 -13.55
CA THR A 244 -2.87 18.06 -13.98
C THR A 244 -3.88 18.81 -14.82
N GLU A 245 -4.02 20.13 -14.64
CA GLU A 245 -4.89 20.97 -15.47
C GLU A 245 -4.40 20.99 -16.92
N LEU A 246 -3.12 21.22 -17.14
CA LEU A 246 -2.49 21.21 -18.46
C LEU A 246 -2.53 19.79 -19.09
N LYS A 247 -2.45 18.75 -18.25
CA LYS A 247 -2.59 17.37 -18.71
C LYS A 247 -3.96 17.09 -19.33
N HIS A 248 -5.03 17.75 -18.90
CA HIS A 248 -6.39 17.51 -19.40
C HIS A 248 -6.77 18.39 -20.59
N ASP A 249 -5.92 19.37 -20.93
CA ASP A 249 -6.11 20.21 -22.10
C ASP A 249 -5.66 19.46 -23.38
N PRO A 250 -6.57 19.11 -24.30
CA PRO A 250 -6.19 18.44 -25.56
C PRO A 250 -5.26 19.29 -26.43
N ASP A 251 -5.38 20.63 -26.37
CA ASP A 251 -4.59 21.55 -27.17
C ASP A 251 -3.15 21.66 -26.67
N ALA A 252 -2.90 21.34 -25.39
CA ALA A 252 -1.58 21.32 -24.78
C ALA A 252 -0.75 20.07 -25.11
N ALA A 253 -1.30 19.06 -25.80
CA ALA A 253 -0.58 17.81 -26.07
C ALA A 253 0.76 18.02 -26.78
N GLY A 254 0.82 18.94 -27.75
CA GLY A 254 2.05 19.30 -28.46
C GLY A 254 3.08 19.99 -27.58
N ASP A 255 2.64 20.85 -26.65
CA ASP A 255 3.51 21.56 -25.72
C ASP A 255 4.09 20.60 -24.67
N VAL A 256 3.28 19.68 -24.16
CA VAL A 256 3.75 18.63 -23.25
C VAL A 256 4.83 17.77 -23.91
N ALA A 257 4.59 17.31 -25.13
CA ALA A 257 5.58 16.48 -25.85
C ALA A 257 6.88 17.25 -26.13
N ARG A 258 6.80 18.52 -26.55
CA ARG A 258 8.00 19.36 -26.71
C ARG A 258 8.76 19.55 -25.42
N HIS A 259 8.06 19.83 -24.33
CA HIS A 259 8.68 19.98 -23.02
C HIS A 259 9.44 18.71 -22.59
N TYR A 260 8.85 17.54 -22.78
CA TYR A 260 9.51 16.26 -22.50
C TYR A 260 10.67 15.98 -23.46
N ASP A 261 10.58 16.38 -24.75
CA ASP A 261 11.66 16.26 -25.72
C ASP A 261 12.85 17.16 -25.34
N ASP A 262 12.60 18.42 -25.00
CA ASP A 262 13.63 19.37 -24.56
C ASP A 262 14.36 18.88 -23.31
N LEU A 263 13.62 18.35 -22.33
CA LEU A 263 14.21 17.75 -21.12
C LEU A 263 15.02 16.50 -21.45
N THR A 264 14.52 15.66 -22.37
CA THR A 264 15.25 14.47 -22.82
C THR A 264 16.57 14.85 -23.47
N MET A 265 16.54 15.83 -24.35
CA MET A 265 17.74 16.37 -25.02
C MET A 265 18.74 16.90 -24.00
N ALA A 266 18.29 17.75 -23.08
CA ALA A 266 19.13 18.28 -22.01
C ALA A 266 19.74 17.18 -21.13
N GLY A 267 18.97 16.12 -20.81
CA GLY A 267 19.46 14.97 -20.06
C GLY A 267 20.51 14.13 -20.81
N LEU A 268 20.37 14.02 -22.13
CA LEU A 268 21.34 13.32 -22.98
C LEU A 268 22.66 14.11 -23.13
N GLU A 269 22.60 15.43 -23.19
CA GLU A 269 23.77 16.30 -23.28
C GLU A 269 24.61 16.33 -21.99
N GLN A 270 24.05 15.93 -20.85
CA GLN A 270 24.77 15.89 -19.57
C GLN A 270 25.78 14.73 -19.46
N SER A 271 25.86 13.84 -20.44
CA SER A 271 26.74 12.66 -20.41
C SER A 271 27.28 12.33 -21.79
N ASP A 272 28.56 11.96 -21.88
CA ASP A 272 29.21 11.53 -23.11
C ASP A 272 28.69 10.18 -23.63
N SER A 273 27.99 9.40 -22.82
CA SER A 273 27.42 8.11 -23.20
C SER A 273 25.91 8.16 -23.33
N LYS A 274 25.35 7.45 -24.33
CA LYS A 274 23.90 7.28 -24.45
C LYS A 274 23.38 6.36 -23.35
N PRO A 275 22.16 6.63 -22.80
CA PRO A 275 21.48 5.67 -21.90
C PRO A 275 21.04 4.44 -22.69
N ASP A 276 20.90 3.32 -21.99
CA ASP A 276 20.27 2.12 -22.56
C ASP A 276 18.76 2.30 -22.73
N LEU A 277 18.14 3.10 -21.85
CA LEU A 277 16.70 3.32 -21.79
C LEU A 277 16.36 4.77 -21.40
N VAL A 278 15.50 5.42 -22.17
CA VAL A 278 14.82 6.67 -21.78
C VAL A 278 13.41 6.34 -21.29
N VAL A 279 13.00 6.94 -20.18
CA VAL A 279 11.68 6.69 -19.59
C VAL A 279 10.91 8.00 -19.43
N TRP A 280 9.74 8.06 -20.07
CA TRP A 280 8.72 9.09 -19.83
C TRP A 280 7.64 8.56 -18.90
N PRO A 281 7.18 9.37 -17.92
CA PRO A 281 6.21 8.97 -16.92
C PRO A 281 4.84 8.56 -17.47
N GLU A 282 3.97 8.14 -16.55
CA GLU A 282 2.60 7.73 -16.79
C GLU A 282 1.80 8.78 -17.58
N THR A 283 1.26 8.37 -18.73
CA THR A 283 0.37 9.15 -19.60
C THR A 283 0.92 10.50 -20.09
N MET A 284 2.23 10.61 -20.26
CA MET A 284 2.86 11.85 -20.77
C MET A 284 2.87 11.92 -22.29
N TRP A 285 2.71 10.80 -23.01
CA TRP A 285 2.39 10.80 -24.43
C TRP A 285 0.88 10.92 -24.64
N ARG A 286 0.44 12.14 -24.94
CA ARG A 286 -0.98 12.53 -24.89
C ARG A 286 -1.84 12.04 -26.06
N TRP A 287 -1.22 11.68 -27.19
CA TRP A 287 -1.99 11.19 -28.34
C TRP A 287 -2.46 9.75 -28.19
N GLY A 288 -1.90 9.00 -27.24
CA GLY A 288 -2.29 7.63 -26.92
C GLY A 288 -2.09 6.64 -28.08
N LEU A 289 -2.59 5.43 -27.89
CA LEU A 289 -2.67 4.41 -28.93
C LEU A 289 -4.14 4.06 -29.21
N VAL A 290 -4.41 3.66 -30.45
CA VAL A 290 -5.72 3.11 -30.83
C VAL A 290 -5.47 1.74 -31.45
N GLU A 291 -6.06 0.72 -30.85
CA GLU A 291 -6.11 -0.64 -31.39
C GLU A 291 -7.56 -0.96 -31.76
N ILE A 292 -7.75 -1.77 -32.78
CA ILE A 292 -9.08 -2.17 -33.25
C ILE A 292 -9.13 -3.68 -33.26
N ASP A 293 -10.08 -4.25 -32.50
CA ASP A 293 -10.30 -5.70 -32.47
C ASP A 293 -10.53 -6.19 -33.93
N PRO A 294 -9.88 -7.27 -34.36
CA PRO A 294 -10.11 -7.85 -35.67
C PRO A 294 -11.57 -8.16 -35.99
N ALA A 295 -12.40 -8.39 -34.98
CA ALA A 295 -13.84 -8.62 -35.13
C ALA A 295 -14.65 -7.34 -35.42
N GLU A 296 -14.06 -6.15 -35.19
CA GLU A 296 -14.70 -4.86 -35.45
C GLU A 296 -14.47 -4.45 -36.91
N ARG A 297 -15.52 -3.95 -37.58
CA ARG A 297 -15.43 -3.41 -38.93
C ARG A 297 -15.33 -1.90 -38.87
N LEU A 298 -14.32 -1.35 -39.53
CA LEU A 298 -14.19 0.08 -39.74
C LEU A 298 -15.27 0.56 -40.71
N ASP A 299 -15.77 1.78 -40.47
CA ASP A 299 -16.58 2.51 -41.43
C ASP A 299 -15.78 2.65 -42.75
N GLU A 300 -16.46 2.44 -43.89
CA GLU A 300 -15.82 2.51 -45.20
C GLU A 300 -15.20 3.88 -45.47
N ALA A 301 -15.78 4.95 -44.95
CA ALA A 301 -15.19 6.29 -45.04
C ALA A 301 -13.83 6.39 -44.31
N VAL A 302 -13.65 5.64 -43.20
CA VAL A 302 -12.35 5.56 -42.50
C VAL A 302 -11.37 4.76 -43.32
N VAL A 303 -11.79 3.62 -43.88
CA VAL A 303 -10.94 2.78 -44.72
C VAL A 303 -10.47 3.54 -45.99
N GLU A 304 -11.37 4.26 -46.63
CA GLU A 304 -11.05 5.10 -47.81
C GLU A 304 -10.09 6.25 -47.43
N ARG A 305 -10.30 6.88 -46.29
CA ARG A 305 -9.37 7.93 -45.82
C ARG A 305 -7.95 7.39 -45.60
N MET A 306 -7.84 6.16 -45.07
CA MET A 306 -6.54 5.56 -44.73
C MET A 306 -5.83 4.96 -45.96
N LEU A 307 -6.56 4.38 -46.88
CA LEU A 307 -6.00 3.58 -47.99
C LEU A 307 -6.38 4.10 -49.40
N GLY A 308 -7.19 5.14 -49.49
CA GLY A 308 -7.79 5.59 -50.75
C GLY A 308 -9.04 4.76 -51.15
N PRO A 309 -9.73 5.10 -52.26
CA PRO A 309 -10.93 4.42 -52.68
C PRO A 309 -10.70 2.94 -53.02
N ALA A 310 -11.73 2.11 -52.83
CA ALA A 310 -11.69 0.70 -53.17
C ALA A 310 -11.70 0.51 -54.73
N ALA A 311 -11.11 -0.60 -55.20
CA ALA A 311 -11.27 -1.00 -56.60
C ALA A 311 -12.74 -1.42 -56.83
N ALA A 312 -13.32 -1.06 -57.97
CA ALA A 312 -14.74 -1.26 -58.27
C ALA A 312 -15.14 -2.75 -58.34
N ASP A 313 -14.20 -3.66 -58.51
CA ASP A 313 -14.35 -5.11 -58.67
C ASP A 313 -13.74 -5.92 -57.51
N ALA A 314 -13.51 -5.30 -56.35
CA ALA A 314 -12.94 -5.95 -55.18
C ALA A 314 -13.90 -7.04 -54.61
N ASP A 315 -13.39 -8.26 -54.46
CA ASP A 315 -14.08 -9.37 -53.86
C ASP A 315 -14.12 -9.29 -52.32
N ALA A 316 -14.88 -10.18 -51.66
CA ALA A 316 -15.04 -10.18 -50.20
C ALA A 316 -13.71 -10.39 -49.47
N LYS A 317 -12.78 -11.19 -49.98
CA LYS A 317 -11.45 -11.44 -49.43
C LYS A 317 -10.59 -10.18 -49.50
N GLN A 318 -10.60 -9.49 -50.63
CA GLN A 318 -9.93 -8.20 -50.78
C GLN A 318 -10.51 -7.14 -49.83
N GLY A 319 -11.82 -7.17 -49.60
CA GLY A 319 -12.51 -6.33 -48.61
C GLY A 319 -11.99 -6.58 -47.16
N GLU A 320 -11.83 -7.84 -46.75
CA GLU A 320 -11.28 -8.18 -45.42
C GLU A 320 -9.79 -7.80 -45.27
N GLU A 321 -8.98 -8.08 -46.30
CA GLU A 321 -7.58 -7.67 -46.31
C GLU A 321 -7.42 -6.15 -46.27
N ARG A 322 -8.32 -5.41 -46.94
CA ARG A 322 -8.36 -3.95 -46.93
C ARG A 322 -8.73 -3.41 -45.55
N GLN A 323 -9.73 -4.01 -44.87
CA GLN A 323 -10.09 -3.68 -43.49
C GLN A 323 -8.92 -3.91 -42.52
N ALA A 324 -8.19 -5.04 -42.68
CA ALA A 324 -7.01 -5.34 -41.87
C ALA A 324 -5.89 -4.30 -42.07
N ARG A 325 -5.58 -3.96 -43.34
CA ARG A 325 -4.61 -2.91 -43.66
C ARG A 325 -4.97 -1.54 -43.13
N ALA A 326 -6.27 -1.17 -43.15
CA ALA A 326 -6.73 0.11 -42.59
C ALA A 326 -6.60 0.16 -41.06
N ARG A 327 -6.90 -0.94 -40.37
CA ARG A 327 -6.65 -1.06 -38.92
C ARG A 327 -5.18 -0.89 -38.60
N ASP A 328 -4.31 -1.61 -39.32
CA ASP A 328 -2.84 -1.51 -39.15
C ASP A 328 -2.33 -0.10 -39.46
N ALA A 329 -2.84 0.57 -40.50
CA ALA A 329 -2.44 1.93 -40.84
C ALA A 329 -2.82 2.94 -39.74
N LEU A 330 -4.04 2.82 -39.20
CA LEU A 330 -4.51 3.67 -38.10
C LEU A 330 -3.69 3.49 -36.81
N ALA A 331 -3.34 2.24 -36.48
CA ALA A 331 -2.48 1.94 -35.34
C ALA A 331 -1.07 2.50 -35.52
N ARG A 332 -0.49 2.39 -36.75
CA ARG A 332 0.85 2.88 -37.07
C ARG A 332 0.95 4.40 -37.07
N GLU A 333 -0.05 5.13 -37.52
CA GLU A 333 -0.01 6.60 -37.57
C GLU A 333 0.40 7.21 -36.22
N ARG A 334 -0.16 6.68 -35.13
CA ARG A 334 0.14 7.15 -33.76
C ARG A 334 1.48 6.64 -33.23
N LEU A 335 1.87 5.43 -33.61
CA LEU A 335 3.17 4.86 -33.28
C LEU A 335 4.30 5.57 -33.98
N ASP A 336 4.13 5.93 -35.25
CA ASP A 336 5.15 6.59 -36.05
C ASP A 336 5.55 7.96 -35.52
N ALA A 337 4.59 8.70 -34.98
CA ALA A 337 4.85 9.98 -34.30
C ALA A 337 5.78 9.81 -33.09
N LEU A 338 5.60 8.75 -32.29
CA LEU A 338 6.45 8.46 -31.14
C LEU A 338 7.80 7.82 -31.57
N ALA A 339 7.79 7.00 -32.60
CA ALA A 339 8.99 6.33 -33.14
C ALA A 339 10.06 7.33 -33.67
N VAL A 340 9.63 8.55 -34.04
CA VAL A 340 10.57 9.62 -34.46
C VAL A 340 11.57 9.93 -33.36
N TYR A 341 11.12 9.98 -32.09
CA TYR A 341 11.99 10.27 -30.94
C TYR A 341 13.00 9.16 -30.70
N ALA A 342 12.54 7.89 -30.68
CA ALA A 342 13.44 6.75 -30.51
C ALA A 342 14.52 6.69 -31.60
N ARG A 343 14.13 6.93 -32.87
CA ARG A 343 15.08 6.99 -34.02
C ARG A 343 16.03 8.18 -33.89
N ARG A 344 15.55 9.35 -33.51
CA ARG A 344 16.36 10.57 -33.36
C ARG A 344 17.49 10.38 -32.35
N TYR A 345 17.20 9.75 -31.22
CA TYR A 345 18.17 9.57 -30.14
C TYR A 345 18.92 8.23 -30.22
N GLY A 346 18.40 7.26 -30.95
CA GLY A 346 19.03 5.95 -31.18
C GLY A 346 19.21 5.15 -29.92
N THR A 347 18.19 5.15 -29.04
CA THR A 347 18.14 4.40 -27.78
C THR A 347 16.73 3.81 -27.54
N HIS A 348 16.61 2.84 -26.61
CA HIS A 348 15.31 2.28 -26.25
C HIS A 348 14.47 3.28 -25.43
N TRP A 349 13.16 3.16 -25.54
CA TRP A 349 12.21 4.01 -24.85
C TRP A 349 11.17 3.19 -24.12
N LEU A 350 10.75 3.68 -22.95
CA LEU A 350 9.55 3.26 -22.25
C LEU A 350 8.71 4.50 -21.97
N VAL A 351 7.52 4.56 -22.55
CA VAL A 351 6.67 5.75 -22.53
C VAL A 351 5.29 5.41 -21.97
N GLY A 352 4.87 6.17 -20.95
CA GLY A 352 3.51 6.09 -20.40
C GLY A 352 2.51 6.82 -21.29
N LEU A 353 1.42 6.14 -21.64
CA LEU A 353 0.38 6.65 -22.53
C LEU A 353 -0.98 5.97 -22.27
N ASP A 354 -2.05 6.58 -22.76
CA ASP A 354 -3.38 5.98 -22.79
C ASP A 354 -3.56 5.13 -24.03
N LYS A 355 -4.24 3.99 -23.91
CA LYS A 355 -4.60 3.11 -25.01
C LYS A 355 -6.10 2.89 -25.05
N GLN A 356 -6.68 2.94 -26.25
CA GLN A 356 -8.07 2.63 -26.54
C GLN A 356 -8.13 1.39 -27.42
N VAL A 357 -8.96 0.43 -27.05
CA VAL A 357 -9.23 -0.75 -27.86
C VAL A 357 -10.69 -0.70 -28.29
N ILE A 358 -10.93 -0.50 -29.58
CA ILE A 358 -12.29 -0.53 -30.16
C ILE A 358 -12.64 -2.00 -30.33
N THR A 359 -13.67 -2.46 -29.63
CA THR A 359 -14.06 -3.87 -29.62
C THR A 359 -15.55 -4.05 -29.38
N PRO A 360 -16.24 -4.98 -30.09
CA PRO A 360 -17.64 -5.24 -29.87
C PRO A 360 -17.94 -5.93 -28.52
N ARG A 361 -16.87 -6.37 -27.81
CA ARG A 361 -16.99 -7.04 -26.50
C ARG A 361 -17.22 -6.06 -25.35
N ALA A 362 -16.84 -4.80 -25.54
CA ALA A 362 -16.96 -3.79 -24.50
C ALA A 362 -18.38 -3.19 -24.46
N SER A 363 -18.86 -2.90 -23.26
CA SER A 363 -20.05 -2.08 -23.07
C SER A 363 -19.76 -0.66 -23.57
N GLY A 364 -20.34 -0.27 -24.71
CA GLY A 364 -20.04 1.00 -25.37
C GLY A 364 -18.97 0.93 -26.47
N GLY A 365 -18.48 -0.26 -26.82
CA GLY A 365 -17.60 -0.48 -27.97
C GLY A 365 -16.14 -0.08 -27.80
N VAL A 366 -15.72 0.40 -26.63
CA VAL A 366 -14.33 0.84 -26.37
C VAL A 366 -13.88 0.42 -24.97
N GLU A 367 -12.70 -0.18 -24.89
CA GLU A 367 -11.96 -0.42 -23.65
C GLU A 367 -10.83 0.61 -23.52
N TYR A 368 -10.62 1.13 -22.32
CA TYR A 368 -9.61 2.12 -22.01
C TYR A 368 -8.53 1.52 -21.11
N PHE A 369 -7.27 1.69 -21.49
CA PHE A 369 -6.12 1.20 -20.73
C PHE A 369 -5.14 2.35 -20.48
N ASN A 370 -4.48 2.29 -19.32
CA ASN A 370 -3.28 3.05 -19.02
C ASN A 370 -2.10 2.13 -19.30
N CYS A 371 -1.17 2.49 -20.17
CA CYS A 371 -0.13 1.56 -20.57
C CYS A 371 1.28 2.17 -20.66
N GLY A 372 2.28 1.27 -20.58
CA GLY A 372 3.68 1.55 -20.85
C GLY A 372 4.14 0.87 -22.15
N LEU A 373 4.51 1.65 -23.14
CA LEU A 373 4.98 1.16 -24.44
C LEU A 373 6.50 1.15 -24.51
N PHE A 374 7.07 0.00 -24.81
CA PHE A 374 8.49 -0.15 -25.14
C PHE A 374 8.73 0.00 -26.63
N LEU A 375 9.74 0.81 -26.98
CA LEU A 375 10.26 0.96 -28.33
C LEU A 375 11.75 0.61 -28.36
N ASP A 376 12.20 -0.01 -29.46
CA ASP A 376 13.64 -0.15 -29.74
C ASP A 376 14.25 1.15 -30.31
N ALA A 377 15.56 1.17 -30.45
CA ALA A 377 16.30 2.32 -30.98
C ALA A 377 15.93 2.68 -32.45
N ALA A 378 15.27 1.77 -33.18
CA ALA A 378 14.74 2.02 -34.53
C ALA A 378 13.27 2.52 -34.48
N GLY A 379 12.69 2.67 -33.30
CA GLY A 379 11.31 3.11 -33.10
C GLY A 379 10.25 2.01 -33.32
N ARG A 380 10.66 0.75 -33.35
CA ARG A 380 9.73 -0.37 -33.46
C ARG A 380 9.17 -0.73 -32.10
N PRO A 381 7.85 -0.97 -31.97
CA PRO A 381 7.26 -1.41 -30.72
C PRO A 381 7.76 -2.81 -30.36
N LEU A 382 8.26 -2.97 -29.13
CA LEU A 382 8.71 -4.24 -28.57
C LEU A 382 7.63 -4.92 -27.75
N ALA A 383 6.93 -4.15 -26.90
CA ALA A 383 5.84 -4.64 -26.07
C ALA A 383 5.04 -3.46 -25.50
N CYS A 384 3.78 -3.72 -25.16
CA CYS A 384 2.91 -2.81 -24.43
C CYS A 384 2.45 -3.50 -23.14
N TYR A 385 2.65 -2.84 -22.01
CA TYR A 385 2.15 -3.26 -20.68
C TYR A 385 0.91 -2.46 -20.34
N ASP A 386 -0.19 -3.12 -20.11
CA ASP A 386 -1.42 -2.50 -19.62
C ASP A 386 -1.47 -2.60 -18.10
N LYS A 387 -1.77 -1.50 -17.41
CA LYS A 387 -1.90 -1.44 -15.95
C LYS A 387 -2.82 -2.52 -15.43
N MET A 388 -2.30 -3.44 -14.61
CA MET A 388 -3.05 -4.61 -14.14
C MET A 388 -3.91 -4.31 -12.90
N HIS A 389 -3.56 -3.27 -12.13
CA HIS A 389 -4.24 -2.90 -10.89
C HIS A 389 -4.69 -1.44 -10.92
N PRO A 390 -5.78 -1.11 -11.64
CA PRO A 390 -6.35 0.23 -11.62
C PRO A 390 -6.80 0.64 -10.22
N VAL A 391 -6.75 1.94 -9.94
CA VAL A 391 -7.11 2.51 -8.62
C VAL A 391 -8.63 2.58 -8.47
N MET A 392 -9.15 1.89 -7.45
CA MET A 392 -10.58 1.90 -7.11
C MET A 392 -11.06 3.33 -6.83
N PHE A 393 -12.18 3.74 -7.43
CA PHE A 393 -12.79 5.08 -7.40
C PHE A 393 -11.92 6.21 -7.98
N GLY A 394 -10.67 5.93 -8.34
CA GLY A 394 -9.80 6.88 -9.03
C GLY A 394 -9.72 6.62 -10.54
N GLU A 395 -9.76 5.36 -10.94
CA GLU A 395 -9.63 4.93 -12.34
C GLU A 395 -10.77 4.01 -12.78
N TYR A 396 -11.46 3.36 -11.85
CA TYR A 396 -12.68 2.58 -12.13
C TYR A 396 -13.63 2.61 -10.93
N VAL A 397 -14.89 2.31 -11.18
CA VAL A 397 -15.92 2.21 -10.14
C VAL A 397 -16.34 0.75 -10.00
N PRO A 398 -16.19 0.13 -8.81
CA PRO A 398 -16.63 -1.24 -8.59
C PRO A 398 -18.11 -1.43 -8.94
N LEU A 399 -18.43 -2.56 -9.56
CA LEU A 399 -19.78 -2.93 -9.99
C LEU A 399 -20.38 -2.03 -11.09
N ALA A 400 -19.64 -1.06 -11.62
CA ALA A 400 -20.15 -0.18 -12.67
C ALA A 400 -20.43 -0.92 -14.00
N ASP A 401 -19.72 -2.01 -14.27
CA ASP A 401 -20.02 -2.90 -15.40
C ASP A 401 -21.45 -3.47 -15.33
N ARG A 402 -21.93 -3.73 -14.11
CA ARG A 402 -23.30 -4.22 -13.86
C ARG A 402 -24.29 -3.10 -13.66
N PHE A 403 -23.85 -1.96 -13.12
CA PHE A 403 -24.67 -0.80 -12.80
C PHE A 403 -24.03 0.48 -13.35
N PRO A 404 -24.12 0.74 -14.67
CA PRO A 404 -23.41 1.87 -15.32
C PRO A 404 -23.78 3.25 -14.76
N PHE A 405 -24.96 3.40 -14.11
CA PHE A 405 -25.35 4.64 -13.47
C PHE A 405 -24.38 5.09 -12.35
N LEU A 406 -23.57 4.16 -11.80
CA LEU A 406 -22.58 4.48 -10.75
C LEU A 406 -21.52 5.47 -11.24
N TYR A 407 -21.18 5.48 -12.53
CA TYR A 407 -20.28 6.49 -13.09
C TYR A 407 -20.84 7.90 -12.99
N ARG A 408 -22.18 8.09 -13.00
CA ARG A 408 -22.79 9.42 -12.81
C ARG A 408 -22.58 10.00 -11.41
N LEU A 409 -22.17 9.18 -10.45
CA LEU A 409 -21.89 9.58 -9.07
C LEU A 409 -20.41 9.91 -8.85
N THR A 410 -19.57 9.79 -9.89
CA THR A 410 -18.14 10.02 -9.84
C THR A 410 -17.72 10.99 -10.95
N PRO A 411 -16.56 11.64 -10.87
CA PRO A 411 -16.04 12.48 -11.94
C PRO A 411 -15.47 11.67 -13.13
N LEU A 412 -15.50 10.34 -13.08
CA LEU A 412 -14.96 9.48 -14.12
C LEU A 412 -15.98 9.33 -15.28
N PRO A 413 -15.58 9.64 -16.53
CA PRO A 413 -16.46 9.44 -17.68
C PRO A 413 -16.62 7.96 -18.05
N ALA A 414 -15.58 7.16 -17.82
CA ALA A 414 -15.52 5.72 -18.04
C ALA A 414 -14.44 5.12 -17.11
N GLY A 415 -14.45 3.78 -16.92
CA GLY A 415 -13.44 3.08 -16.15
C GLY A 415 -12.28 2.60 -17.01
N LEU A 416 -11.09 2.50 -16.41
CA LEU A 416 -9.98 1.80 -17.01
C LEU A 416 -10.19 0.29 -16.93
N THR A 417 -9.88 -0.40 -18.02
CA THR A 417 -9.82 -1.85 -18.10
C THR A 417 -8.47 -2.32 -17.53
N ALA A 418 -8.51 -3.35 -16.67
CA ALA A 418 -7.30 -3.94 -16.11
C ALA A 418 -6.54 -4.76 -17.16
N GLY A 419 -5.23 -4.60 -17.22
CA GLY A 419 -4.33 -5.46 -17.98
C GLY A 419 -4.36 -6.90 -17.49
N ARG A 420 -3.95 -7.84 -18.33
CA ARG A 420 -4.07 -9.28 -18.03
C ARG A 420 -2.74 -9.96 -17.75
N GLU A 421 -1.67 -9.50 -18.36
CA GLU A 421 -0.37 -10.18 -18.34
C GLU A 421 0.77 -9.22 -18.04
N PRO A 422 1.72 -9.62 -17.18
CA PRO A 422 2.93 -8.86 -16.96
C PRO A 422 3.87 -9.00 -18.18
N VAL A 423 4.62 -7.93 -18.42
CA VAL A 423 5.56 -7.83 -19.54
C VAL A 423 6.97 -7.65 -19.01
N ALA A 424 7.96 -8.23 -19.68
CA ALA A 424 9.38 -7.90 -19.50
C ALA A 424 10.05 -7.80 -20.88
N VAL A 425 10.88 -6.79 -21.07
CA VAL A 425 11.62 -6.56 -22.32
C VAL A 425 13.11 -6.61 -22.02
N GLU A 426 13.87 -7.25 -22.91
CA GLU A 426 15.33 -7.27 -22.81
C GLU A 426 15.92 -5.99 -23.41
N ILE A 427 16.67 -5.24 -22.59
CA ILE A 427 17.35 -4.00 -22.94
C ILE A 427 18.78 -4.08 -22.40
N ALA A 428 19.79 -3.95 -23.27
CA ALA A 428 21.19 -4.06 -22.89
C ALA A 428 21.52 -5.33 -22.06
N ALA A 429 20.96 -6.48 -22.48
CA ALA A 429 21.07 -7.77 -21.78
C ALA A 429 20.48 -7.77 -20.35
N ARG A 430 19.52 -6.89 -20.05
CA ARG A 430 18.77 -6.82 -18.78
C ARG A 430 17.28 -6.95 -19.05
N LEU A 431 16.59 -7.77 -18.26
CA LEU A 431 15.14 -7.89 -18.31
C LEU A 431 14.49 -6.75 -17.51
N VAL A 432 13.78 -5.88 -18.19
CA VAL A 432 13.09 -4.71 -17.63
C VAL A 432 11.60 -4.96 -17.64
N ALA A 433 10.96 -4.88 -16.47
CA ALA A 433 9.52 -5.03 -16.31
C ALA A 433 8.89 -3.72 -15.82
N PRO A 434 7.81 -3.23 -16.45
CA PRO A 434 7.14 -2.01 -16.04
C PRO A 434 6.08 -2.30 -14.96
N THR A 435 5.79 -1.27 -14.18
CA THR A 435 4.60 -1.11 -13.33
C THR A 435 4.09 0.32 -13.51
N ILE A 436 2.82 0.57 -13.20
CA ILE A 436 2.25 1.90 -13.36
C ILE A 436 1.67 2.39 -12.04
N CYS A 437 2.17 3.56 -11.58
CA CYS A 437 1.66 4.34 -10.45
C CYS A 437 1.48 3.49 -9.17
N TYR A 438 0.27 3.42 -8.63
CA TYR A 438 -0.11 2.74 -7.39
C TYR A 438 0.26 1.24 -7.32
N GLU A 439 0.57 0.59 -8.43
CA GLU A 439 0.95 -0.83 -8.43
C GLU A 439 2.17 -1.12 -7.53
N THR A 440 3.14 -0.19 -7.46
CA THR A 440 4.28 -0.31 -6.53
C THR A 440 3.89 -0.15 -5.06
N ALA A 441 2.77 0.48 -4.76
CA ALA A 441 2.25 0.54 -3.39
C ALA A 441 1.66 -0.82 -2.95
N LEU A 442 1.28 -1.70 -3.89
CA LEU A 442 0.63 -2.98 -3.62
C LEU A 442 1.66 -4.13 -3.56
N PRO A 443 1.96 -4.71 -2.38
CA PRO A 443 2.94 -5.80 -2.24
C PRO A 443 2.62 -7.00 -3.13
N MET A 444 1.34 -7.34 -3.26
CA MET A 444 0.92 -8.51 -4.03
C MET A 444 0.97 -8.28 -5.53
N ALA A 445 0.82 -7.05 -6.01
CA ALA A 445 0.96 -6.69 -7.41
C ALA A 445 2.41 -6.90 -7.89
N VAL A 446 3.38 -6.27 -7.20
CA VAL A 446 4.80 -6.41 -7.53
C VAL A 446 5.28 -7.86 -7.38
N ARG A 447 4.85 -8.54 -6.30
CA ARG A 447 5.14 -9.97 -6.13
C ARG A 447 4.56 -10.82 -7.26
N GLY A 448 3.31 -10.57 -7.64
CA GLY A 448 2.62 -11.27 -8.73
C GLY A 448 3.37 -11.13 -10.05
N LEU A 449 3.71 -9.89 -10.42
CA LEU A 449 4.51 -9.58 -11.60
C LEU A 449 5.82 -10.36 -11.62
N VAL A 450 6.65 -10.25 -10.57
CA VAL A 450 7.97 -10.90 -10.52
C VAL A 450 7.83 -12.43 -10.54
N ARG A 451 6.84 -12.99 -9.81
CA ARG A 451 6.61 -14.46 -9.80
C ARG A 451 6.18 -14.98 -11.17
N THR A 452 5.23 -14.33 -11.81
CA THR A 452 4.71 -14.78 -13.12
C THR A 452 5.82 -14.75 -14.16
N LEU A 453 6.58 -13.65 -14.22
CA LEU A 453 7.72 -13.55 -15.13
C LEU A 453 8.83 -14.57 -14.80
N THR A 454 9.11 -14.80 -13.51
CA THR A 454 10.10 -15.81 -13.07
C THR A 454 9.67 -17.23 -13.47
N ALA A 455 8.38 -17.55 -13.34
CA ALA A 455 7.84 -18.84 -13.75
C ALA A 455 7.95 -19.06 -15.28
N ALA A 456 7.89 -17.98 -16.06
CA ALA A 456 8.12 -17.98 -17.50
C ALA A 456 9.62 -17.94 -17.88
N GLY A 457 10.55 -18.07 -16.93
CA GLY A 457 12.00 -17.99 -17.18
C GLY A 457 12.53 -16.57 -17.46
N ARG A 458 11.73 -15.53 -17.17
CA ARG A 458 12.00 -14.12 -17.50
C ARG A 458 12.02 -13.24 -16.26
N ARG A 459 12.70 -13.67 -15.19
CA ARG A 459 12.79 -12.88 -13.94
C ARG A 459 13.34 -11.48 -14.25
N PRO A 460 12.63 -10.40 -13.88
CA PRO A 460 13.11 -9.05 -14.14
C PRO A 460 14.36 -8.73 -13.35
N ASP A 461 15.32 -8.10 -14.02
CA ASP A 461 16.54 -7.53 -13.44
C ASP A 461 16.25 -6.17 -12.80
N VAL A 462 15.34 -5.39 -13.39
CA VAL A 462 14.92 -4.06 -12.96
C VAL A 462 13.42 -3.90 -13.17
N ILE A 463 12.74 -3.29 -12.22
CA ILE A 463 11.36 -2.84 -12.35
C ILE A 463 11.38 -1.33 -12.61
N VAL A 464 10.60 -0.88 -13.61
CA VAL A 464 10.42 0.54 -13.93
C VAL A 464 9.00 0.94 -13.62
N ASN A 465 8.81 1.82 -12.64
CA ASN A 465 7.51 2.39 -12.31
C ASN A 465 7.30 3.72 -13.07
N LEU A 466 6.22 3.79 -13.83
CA LEU A 466 5.76 5.00 -14.49
C LEU A 466 4.67 5.63 -13.60
N THR A 467 4.84 6.86 -13.13
CA THR A 467 3.84 7.46 -12.24
C THR A 467 3.57 8.93 -12.52
N ASN A 468 2.37 9.36 -12.18
CA ASN A 468 1.96 10.75 -12.22
C ASN A 468 1.27 11.16 -10.91
N ASP A 469 2.09 11.53 -9.92
CA ASP A 469 1.63 11.96 -8.60
C ASP A 469 1.16 13.44 -8.58
N GLY A 470 0.99 14.06 -9.76
CA GLY A 470 0.54 15.44 -9.93
C GLY A 470 -0.80 15.75 -9.29
N TRP A 471 -1.68 14.76 -9.23
CA TRP A 471 -2.96 14.81 -8.55
C TRP A 471 -2.88 15.22 -7.07
N PHE A 472 -1.74 14.96 -6.42
CA PHE A 472 -1.57 15.14 -4.98
C PHE A 472 -0.76 16.39 -4.60
N TRP A 473 -0.50 17.31 -5.57
CA TRP A 473 0.03 18.65 -5.34
C TRP A 473 1.30 18.73 -4.49
N GLY A 474 2.15 17.73 -4.56
CA GLY A 474 3.39 17.69 -3.78
C GLY A 474 3.19 17.39 -2.29
N SER A 475 2.07 16.81 -1.92
CA SER A 475 1.75 16.39 -0.55
C SER A 475 2.63 15.25 -0.03
N SER A 476 2.33 14.76 1.16
CA SER A 476 2.97 13.59 1.78
C SER A 476 2.71 12.27 1.05
N GLU A 477 1.78 12.24 0.10
CA GLU A 477 1.56 11.06 -0.75
C GLU A 477 2.84 10.66 -1.48
N LEU A 478 3.58 11.64 -2.05
CA LEU A 478 4.83 11.41 -2.78
C LEU A 478 5.87 10.66 -1.94
N ASP A 479 6.00 11.02 -0.66
CA ASP A 479 6.92 10.35 0.26
C ASP A 479 6.44 8.94 0.60
N MET A 480 5.13 8.76 0.76
CA MET A 480 4.54 7.44 1.04
C MET A 480 4.68 6.51 -0.16
N HIS A 481 4.53 7.01 -1.39
CA HIS A 481 4.71 6.25 -2.61
C HIS A 481 6.16 5.80 -2.79
N LEU A 482 7.11 6.74 -2.64
CA LEU A 482 8.55 6.42 -2.67
C LEU A 482 8.92 5.37 -1.62
N THR A 483 8.43 5.54 -0.39
CA THR A 483 8.67 4.59 0.70
C THR A 483 8.12 3.19 0.39
N ALA A 484 6.93 3.11 -0.19
CA ALA A 484 6.36 1.83 -0.62
C ALA A 484 7.26 1.15 -1.66
N ALA A 485 7.76 1.88 -2.66
CA ALA A 485 8.68 1.34 -3.67
C ALA A 485 10.00 0.81 -3.04
N ILE A 486 10.55 1.50 -2.02
CA ILE A 486 11.73 1.03 -1.29
C ILE A 486 11.48 -0.35 -0.66
N PHE A 487 10.33 -0.53 0.00
CA PHE A 487 9.99 -1.84 0.55
C PHE A 487 9.77 -2.89 -0.53
N ARG A 488 9.16 -2.55 -1.65
CA ARG A 488 9.00 -3.49 -2.79
C ARG A 488 10.34 -3.96 -3.30
N ALA A 489 11.31 -3.05 -3.50
CA ALA A 489 12.64 -3.41 -3.95
C ALA A 489 13.30 -4.46 -3.03
N VAL A 490 13.21 -4.27 -1.71
CA VAL A 490 13.75 -5.22 -0.72
C VAL A 490 12.97 -6.54 -0.72
N GLU A 491 11.65 -6.49 -0.74
CA GLU A 491 10.78 -7.66 -0.69
C GLU A 491 10.99 -8.62 -1.85
N VAL A 492 11.19 -8.10 -3.07
CA VAL A 492 11.39 -8.94 -4.25
C VAL A 492 12.87 -9.09 -4.66
N ARG A 493 13.78 -8.38 -3.98
CA ARG A 493 15.22 -8.32 -4.34
C ARG A 493 15.40 -7.97 -5.81
N THR A 494 14.72 -6.94 -6.23
CA THR A 494 14.80 -6.40 -7.58
C THR A 494 14.81 -4.88 -7.48
N PRO A 495 15.82 -4.21 -8.02
CA PRO A 495 15.89 -2.76 -8.08
C PRO A 495 14.64 -2.16 -8.72
N ILE A 496 14.24 -0.98 -8.23
CA ILE A 496 13.12 -0.24 -8.80
C ILE A 496 13.59 1.15 -9.19
N VAL A 497 13.31 1.55 -10.42
CA VAL A 497 13.44 2.94 -10.86
C VAL A 497 12.05 3.53 -11.08
N ILE A 498 11.87 4.78 -10.72
CA ILE A 498 10.61 5.50 -10.80
C ILE A 498 10.79 6.68 -11.74
N ALA A 499 10.03 6.72 -12.82
CA ALA A 499 9.85 7.91 -13.64
C ALA A 499 8.55 8.59 -13.23
N ALA A 500 8.66 9.73 -12.57
CA ALA A 500 7.52 10.50 -12.08
C ALA A 500 7.34 11.79 -12.87
N ASN A 501 6.08 12.17 -13.17
CA ASN A 501 5.83 13.49 -13.72
C ASN A 501 6.05 14.57 -12.66
N THR A 502 5.30 14.58 -11.57
CA THR A 502 5.38 15.57 -10.48
C THR A 502 5.81 14.98 -9.14
N GLY A 503 5.95 13.65 -9.06
CA GLY A 503 6.43 12.91 -7.92
C GLY A 503 7.94 12.98 -7.73
N PHE A 504 8.50 11.95 -7.12
CA PHE A 504 9.94 11.74 -7.08
C PHE A 504 10.36 10.74 -8.15
N SER A 505 10.99 11.19 -9.22
CA SER A 505 11.80 10.25 -10.00
C SER A 505 12.94 9.75 -9.13
N ALA A 506 13.20 8.46 -9.12
CA ALA A 506 14.15 7.85 -8.19
C ALA A 506 14.76 6.55 -8.74
N ALA A 507 15.92 6.19 -8.23
CA ALA A 507 16.52 4.87 -8.40
C ALA A 507 16.77 4.24 -7.04
N ILE A 508 16.32 2.99 -6.86
CA ILE A 508 16.37 2.24 -5.61
C ILE A 508 17.02 0.89 -5.91
N ASP A 509 18.07 0.52 -5.15
CA ASP A 509 18.69 -0.80 -5.30
C ASP A 509 17.87 -1.92 -4.63
N GLY A 510 18.24 -3.17 -4.87
CA GLY A 510 17.57 -4.34 -4.26
C GLY A 510 17.73 -4.46 -2.74
N SER A 511 18.56 -3.62 -2.11
CA SER A 511 18.70 -3.46 -0.68
C SER A 511 17.86 -2.31 -0.10
N GLY A 512 17.11 -1.60 -0.96
CA GLY A 512 16.28 -0.45 -0.57
C GLY A 512 17.07 0.83 -0.34
N ARG A 513 18.32 0.91 -0.81
CA ARG A 513 19.07 2.16 -0.78
C ARG A 513 18.60 3.06 -1.91
N LEU A 514 18.33 4.30 -1.55
CA LEU A 514 17.99 5.34 -2.52
C LEU A 514 19.29 5.83 -3.18
N LEU A 515 19.50 5.43 -4.45
CA LEU A 515 20.70 5.78 -5.22
C LEU A 515 20.60 7.19 -5.76
N GLU A 516 19.43 7.54 -6.32
CA GLU A 516 19.14 8.84 -6.91
C GLU A 516 17.70 9.25 -6.56
N ARG A 517 17.47 10.55 -6.42
CA ARG A 517 16.13 11.12 -6.20
C ARG A 517 16.00 12.50 -6.80
N GLY A 518 14.98 12.71 -7.61
CA GLY A 518 14.59 14.00 -8.17
C GLY A 518 13.98 14.96 -7.15
N PRO A 519 13.84 16.21 -7.53
CA PRO A 519 13.21 17.24 -6.72
C PRO A 519 11.69 17.03 -6.63
N ARG A 520 11.08 17.56 -5.57
CA ARG A 520 9.63 17.62 -5.42
C ARG A 520 9.04 18.69 -6.34
N ARG A 521 8.07 18.33 -7.19
CA ARG A 521 7.34 19.28 -8.05
C ARG A 521 8.23 20.26 -8.81
N ALA A 522 9.28 19.76 -9.41
CA ALA A 522 10.15 20.52 -10.27
C ALA A 522 10.60 19.67 -11.47
N THR A 523 10.95 20.32 -12.54
CA THR A 523 11.52 19.63 -13.72
C THR A 523 12.91 19.10 -13.39
N ALA A 524 13.21 17.90 -13.85
CA ALA A 524 14.51 17.28 -13.71
C ALA A 524 14.73 16.17 -14.73
N THR A 525 15.98 15.86 -14.98
CA THR A 525 16.41 14.62 -15.61
C THR A 525 17.35 13.89 -14.66
N LEU A 526 17.11 12.61 -14.43
CA LEU A 526 17.95 11.79 -13.57
C LEU A 526 18.59 10.68 -14.39
N ARG A 527 19.92 10.60 -14.36
CA ARG A 527 20.66 9.49 -14.91
C ARG A 527 20.97 8.48 -13.81
N ALA A 528 20.46 7.28 -13.93
CA ALA A 528 20.65 6.22 -12.94
C ALA A 528 21.29 4.98 -13.56
N ARG A 529 22.31 4.44 -12.89
CA ARG A 529 22.96 3.17 -13.24
C ARG A 529 22.56 2.12 -12.22
N VAL A 530 21.77 1.15 -12.65
CA VAL A 530 21.11 0.20 -11.76
C VAL A 530 21.64 -1.20 -12.01
N GLN A 531 22.16 -1.83 -10.95
CA GLN A 531 22.64 -3.21 -10.97
C GLN A 531 21.55 -4.18 -10.50
N PRO A 532 21.35 -5.33 -11.17
CA PRO A 532 20.52 -6.42 -10.65
C PRO A 532 21.00 -6.89 -9.29
N ASP A 533 20.08 -7.24 -8.41
CA ASP A 533 20.42 -7.74 -7.06
C ASP A 533 20.86 -9.22 -7.09
N GLY A 534 20.19 -10.06 -7.83
CA GLY A 534 20.51 -11.49 -7.96
C GLY A 534 20.21 -12.36 -6.73
N ARG A 535 20.00 -11.80 -5.54
CA ARG A 535 19.66 -12.55 -4.32
C ARG A 535 18.27 -13.18 -4.41
N ARG A 536 18.10 -14.33 -3.76
CA ARG A 536 16.78 -14.94 -3.56
C ARG A 536 16.04 -14.22 -2.43
N SER A 537 14.74 -14.03 -2.60
CA SER A 537 13.84 -13.49 -1.60
C SER A 537 12.93 -14.59 -1.06
N PRO A 538 12.99 -14.93 0.23
CA PRO A 538 12.03 -15.81 0.86
C PRO A 538 10.59 -15.29 0.75
N TRP A 539 10.38 -13.97 0.86
CA TRP A 539 9.07 -13.35 0.72
C TRP A 539 8.49 -13.52 -0.70
N LEU A 540 9.33 -13.43 -1.73
CA LEU A 540 8.89 -13.69 -3.11
C LEU A 540 8.33 -15.11 -3.25
N ALA A 541 8.96 -16.10 -2.62
CA ALA A 541 8.52 -17.49 -2.64
C ALA A 541 7.27 -17.69 -1.76
N LEU A 542 7.32 -17.31 -0.49
CA LEU A 542 6.31 -17.58 0.52
C LEU A 542 5.14 -16.58 0.54
N GLY A 543 5.39 -15.34 0.11
CA GLY A 543 4.41 -14.25 0.17
C GLY A 543 4.18 -13.71 1.57
N ALA A 544 2.99 -13.19 1.80
CA ALA A 544 2.61 -12.58 3.07
C ALA A 544 2.30 -13.61 4.18
N VAL A 545 3.09 -14.70 4.26
CA VAL A 545 2.89 -15.77 5.27
C VAL A 545 2.95 -15.22 6.69
N ALA A 546 3.85 -14.29 6.98
CA ALA A 546 3.92 -13.68 8.32
C ALA A 546 2.61 -12.95 8.68
N GLY A 547 2.06 -12.15 7.77
CA GLY A 547 0.80 -11.44 7.96
C GLY A 547 -0.40 -12.39 8.06
N TRP A 548 -0.54 -13.32 7.11
CA TRP A 548 -1.64 -14.30 7.13
C TRP A 548 -1.52 -15.28 8.28
N GLY A 549 -0.31 -15.65 8.69
CA GLY A 549 -0.06 -16.44 9.91
C GLY A 549 -0.54 -15.71 11.16
N ALA A 550 -0.29 -14.41 11.25
CA ALA A 550 -0.81 -13.59 12.34
C ALA A 550 -2.35 -13.54 12.34
N VAL A 551 -2.98 -13.37 11.16
CA VAL A 551 -4.45 -13.44 11.01
C VAL A 551 -4.98 -14.80 11.50
N ALA A 552 -4.38 -15.89 11.04
CA ALA A 552 -4.81 -17.24 11.42
C ALA A 552 -4.69 -17.48 12.94
N VAL A 553 -3.56 -17.12 13.54
CA VAL A 553 -3.31 -17.30 14.99
C VAL A 553 -4.29 -16.47 15.83
N VAL A 554 -4.48 -15.19 15.47
CA VAL A 554 -5.38 -14.30 16.19
C VAL A 554 -6.84 -14.75 16.05
N THR A 555 -7.25 -15.20 14.85
CA THR A 555 -8.59 -15.74 14.60
C THR A 555 -8.83 -17.01 15.42
N ALA A 556 -7.87 -17.96 15.38
CA ALA A 556 -7.98 -19.21 16.16
C ALA A 556 -8.08 -18.94 17.66
N ALA A 557 -7.27 -18.02 18.20
CA ALA A 557 -7.36 -17.64 19.60
C ALA A 557 -8.71 -17.00 19.94
N THR A 558 -9.21 -16.12 19.07
CA THR A 558 -10.52 -15.46 19.27
C THR A 558 -11.68 -16.48 19.30
N VAL A 559 -11.68 -17.42 18.34
CA VAL A 559 -12.68 -18.50 18.29
C VAL A 559 -12.59 -19.41 19.52
N ALA A 560 -11.37 -19.84 19.90
CA ALA A 560 -11.15 -20.64 21.10
C ALA A 560 -11.64 -19.92 22.39
N GLY A 561 -11.46 -18.60 22.46
CA GLY A 561 -12.00 -17.78 23.56
C GLY A 561 -13.52 -17.75 23.61
N ALA A 562 -14.16 -17.64 22.43
CA ALA A 562 -15.63 -17.63 22.34
C ALA A 562 -16.28 -19.00 22.65
N LEU A 563 -15.57 -20.08 22.37
CA LEU A 563 -16.04 -21.45 22.63
C LEU A 563 -15.80 -21.91 24.09
N ARG A 564 -15.05 -21.16 24.91
CA ARG A 564 -14.88 -21.49 26.33
C ARG A 564 -16.24 -21.37 27.03
N PRO A 565 -16.71 -22.41 27.75
CA PRO A 565 -17.93 -22.28 28.54
C PRO A 565 -17.76 -21.14 29.54
N ALA A 566 -18.80 -20.31 29.67
CA ALA A 566 -18.83 -19.29 30.71
C ALA A 566 -18.48 -19.97 32.04
N PRO A 567 -17.59 -19.37 32.90
CA PRO A 567 -17.31 -19.94 34.19
C PRO A 567 -18.64 -20.13 34.90
N GLY A 568 -18.95 -21.42 35.20
CA GLY A 568 -20.25 -21.84 35.74
C GLY A 568 -20.63 -20.92 36.88
N ARG A 569 -21.79 -20.33 36.80
CA ARG A 569 -22.47 -19.88 38.02
C ARG A 569 -22.48 -21.12 38.88
N THR A 570 -21.63 -21.16 39.91
CA THR A 570 -21.76 -22.12 40.98
C THR A 570 -23.19 -21.93 41.49
N THR A 571 -24.08 -22.82 41.08
CA THR A 571 -25.35 -22.98 41.73
C THR A 571 -24.99 -23.28 43.18
N ALA A 572 -25.25 -22.31 44.06
CA ALA A 572 -25.18 -22.58 45.48
C ALA A 572 -25.95 -23.89 45.72
N PRO A 573 -25.41 -24.85 46.48
CA PRO A 573 -26.13 -26.09 46.75
C PRO A 573 -27.49 -25.73 47.37
N ALA A 574 -28.54 -26.13 46.68
CA ALA A 574 -29.90 -26.02 47.19
C ALA A 574 -30.00 -26.71 48.53
N GLY A 575 -30.31 -25.94 49.56
CA GLY A 575 -31.02 -26.35 50.76
C GLY A 575 -30.46 -27.53 51.51
N GLY A 576 -29.45 -27.34 52.35
CA GLY A 576 -29.33 -28.15 53.55
C GLY A 576 -30.58 -27.95 54.43
N ALA A 577 -31.38 -29.00 54.62
CA ALA A 577 -32.51 -29.02 55.53
C ALA A 577 -32.05 -28.61 56.93
N VAL A 578 -32.57 -27.54 57.45
CA VAL A 578 -32.42 -27.15 58.87
C VAL A 578 -33.17 -28.17 59.73
N PRO A 579 -32.51 -28.86 60.66
CA PRO A 579 -33.25 -29.69 61.65
C PRO A 579 -34.14 -28.79 62.49
N LYS A 580 -35.44 -29.14 62.63
CA LYS A 580 -36.37 -28.53 63.55
C LYS A 580 -35.90 -28.86 64.98
N GLU A 581 -35.22 -27.97 65.67
CA GLU A 581 -35.01 -28.02 67.06
C GLU A 581 -36.35 -27.71 67.82
N GLY A 582 -36.63 -28.59 68.76
CA GLY A 582 -37.87 -28.59 69.53
C GLY A 582 -38.09 -27.29 70.39
N ARG A 583 -39.31 -26.84 70.32
CA ARG A 583 -39.85 -25.79 71.27
C ARG A 583 -39.64 -26.26 72.72
N ARG A 584 -38.75 -25.63 73.48
CA ARG A 584 -38.79 -25.60 74.94
C ARG A 584 -39.75 -24.51 75.37
N LEU A 585 -40.80 -24.93 76.07
CA LEU A 585 -41.72 -24.07 76.83
C LEU A 585 -40.95 -23.38 77.95
N VAL A 586 -40.98 -22.03 77.98
CA VAL A 586 -40.52 -21.22 79.06
C VAL A 586 -41.75 -20.91 79.93
N PRO A 587 -41.77 -21.16 81.30
CA PRO A 587 -42.91 -20.84 82.15
C PRO A 587 -42.97 -19.35 82.45
N GLU A 588 -44.19 -18.82 82.44
CA GLU A 588 -44.53 -17.44 82.87
C GLU A 588 -44.14 -17.15 84.33
N PRO A 589 -43.65 -15.95 84.66
CA PRO A 589 -43.51 -15.51 86.04
C PRO A 589 -44.83 -14.97 86.55
N ARG A 590 -45.27 -15.54 87.67
CA ARG A 590 -46.46 -15.09 88.47
C ARG A 590 -46.23 -13.67 88.99
N SER A 591 -47.25 -12.85 88.79
CA SER A 591 -47.47 -11.59 89.51
C SER A 591 -47.69 -11.84 90.99
N GLY A 592 -46.91 -11.24 91.83
CA GLY A 592 -47.16 -11.09 93.25
C GLY A 592 -47.20 -9.63 93.63
N ARG A 593 -48.34 -9.24 94.18
CA ARG A 593 -48.53 -7.97 94.86
C ARG A 593 -47.83 -8.04 96.24
N GLU A 594 -47.12 -7.01 96.56
CA GLU A 594 -47.30 -6.06 97.70
C GLU A 594 -46.23 -4.98 97.57
#